data_94fd2be9db980300f860b212126ebcaf
#
_entry.id   94fd2be9db980300f860b212126ebcaf
#
_cell.length_a   1.000
_cell.length_b   1.000
_cell.length_c   1.000
_cell.angle_alpha   90.00
_cell.angle_beta   90.00
_cell.angle_gamma   90.00
#
_symmetry.space_group_name_H-M   'P 1'
#
loop_
_entity.id
_entity.type
_entity.pdbx_description
1 polymer ?
#
loop_
_entity_poly.entity_id
_entity_poly.type
_entity_poly.pdbx_seq_one_letter_code
_entity_poly.pdbx_strand_id
1 'polypeptide(L)'
;MLLLGVSACEGILGSLYDNPPAEDRVREGFSVRDAEQHIQRLYVDVVSYKDWVYVDLHRRTTARTVAPSALTRAWDGRSGVSYHQVELPSTFHFSELLKTDSLVAPAEWDLVLHHYDVGTNGGGAFETHFTRLEDLPREGEARVALLRSTFAADTWSDHRCYEDLTGIYNYYIGYRNARTNEVLSRWMDMNVSNPPPTYTTSGRVYLLRLADGTHAALHFKDYMNAAGAKGFVTLDYIYPY
;
A
#
# COMPACT_ATOMS: atom_id res chain seq x y z
N MET A 1 19.21 -49.75 25.68
CA MET A 1 18.65 -48.44 26.01
C MET A 1 18.86 -47.53 24.79
N LEU A 2 17.84 -47.44 23.93
CA LEU A 2 17.88 -46.78 22.63
C LEU A 2 17.42 -45.31 22.85
N LEU A 3 18.30 -44.36 22.74
CA LEU A 3 17.96 -42.95 22.67
C LEU A 3 17.49 -42.61 21.23
N LEU A 4 16.21 -42.55 21.02
CA LEU A 4 15.62 -41.97 19.82
C LEU A 4 15.73 -40.45 19.96
N GLY A 5 16.67 -39.85 19.21
CA GLY A 5 16.78 -38.42 19.05
C GLY A 5 15.56 -37.88 18.34
N VAL A 6 14.81 -37.02 19.00
CA VAL A 6 13.73 -36.23 18.42
C VAL A 6 14.36 -35.04 17.71
N SER A 7 14.81 -35.22 16.48
CA SER A 7 15.23 -34.14 15.59
C SER A 7 14.13 -33.89 14.54
N ALA A 8 12.97 -33.49 14.98
CA ALA A 8 11.87 -33.25 14.05
C ALA A 8 11.02 -32.06 14.49
N CYS A 9 11.56 -30.85 14.41
CA CYS A 9 10.71 -29.65 14.42
C CYS A 9 11.36 -28.41 13.75
N GLU A 10 12.60 -28.46 13.30
CA GLU A 10 13.22 -27.29 12.66
C GLU A 10 12.84 -27.11 11.19
N GLY A 11 12.38 -28.16 10.51
CA GLY A 11 12.08 -28.09 9.06
C GLY A 11 10.67 -27.59 8.70
N ILE A 12 9.70 -27.71 9.62
CA ILE A 12 8.31 -27.37 9.30
C ILE A 12 7.97 -25.93 9.65
N LEU A 13 8.60 -25.36 10.67
CA LEU A 13 8.37 -23.97 11.05
C LEU A 13 9.18 -22.97 10.22
N GLY A 14 10.31 -23.39 9.65
CA GLY A 14 11.11 -22.54 8.76
C GLY A 14 10.42 -22.24 7.42
N SER A 15 9.50 -23.10 6.97
CA SER A 15 8.72 -22.87 5.77
C SER A 15 7.40 -22.11 6.02
N LEU A 16 7.02 -21.92 7.29
CA LEU A 16 5.86 -21.12 7.69
C LEU A 16 6.17 -19.62 7.83
N TYR A 17 7.44 -19.27 7.99
CA TYR A 17 7.91 -17.91 7.90
C TYR A 17 8.50 -17.71 6.50
N ASP A 18 7.73 -17.09 5.61
CA ASP A 18 8.19 -16.70 4.28
C ASP A 18 9.40 -15.77 4.39
N ASN A 19 10.60 -16.37 4.49
CA ASN A 19 11.81 -15.64 4.18
C ASN A 19 11.93 -15.64 2.66
N PRO A 20 11.66 -14.53 1.98
CA PRO A 20 11.80 -14.48 0.54
C PRO A 20 13.22 -14.85 0.14
N PRO A 21 13.41 -15.53 -1.01
CA PRO A 21 14.72 -15.79 -1.57
C PRO A 21 15.56 -14.51 -1.61
N ALA A 22 16.88 -14.64 -1.51
CA ALA A 22 17.75 -13.47 -1.50
C ALA A 22 17.59 -12.56 -2.74
N GLU A 23 17.16 -13.13 -3.85
CA GLU A 23 16.89 -12.47 -5.12
C GLU A 23 15.61 -11.60 -5.09
N ASP A 24 14.64 -11.93 -4.22
CA ASP A 24 13.41 -11.17 -4.04
C ASP A 24 13.54 -10.02 -3.03
N ARG A 25 14.74 -9.75 -2.57
CA ARG A 25 15.01 -8.65 -1.63
C ARG A 25 15.12 -7.28 -2.30
N VAL A 26 14.88 -7.16 -3.58
CA VAL A 26 14.68 -5.85 -4.23
C VAL A 26 13.32 -5.32 -3.78
N ARG A 27 13.34 -4.63 -2.65
CA ARG A 27 12.13 -4.19 -1.94
C ARG A 27 11.54 -2.93 -2.50
N GLU A 28 12.39 -2.08 -3.06
CA GLU A 28 12.01 -0.81 -3.65
C GLU A 28 12.87 -0.53 -4.86
N GLY A 29 12.28 0.10 -5.85
CA GLY A 29 13.04 0.58 -6.99
C GLY A 29 12.25 0.62 -8.28
N PHE A 30 12.81 1.39 -9.20
CA PHE A 30 12.28 1.59 -10.53
C PHE A 30 13.07 0.77 -11.53
N SER A 31 12.37 0.18 -12.46
CA SER A 31 12.95 -0.54 -13.59
C SER A 31 12.16 -0.25 -14.87
N VAL A 32 12.75 -0.60 -16.02
CA VAL A 32 12.03 -0.56 -17.30
C VAL A 32 11.46 -1.95 -17.54
N ARG A 33 10.14 -2.02 -17.66
CA ARG A 33 9.46 -3.28 -18.01
C ARG A 33 9.43 -3.50 -19.52
N ASP A 34 9.09 -2.45 -20.26
CA ASP A 34 8.97 -2.48 -21.71
C ASP A 34 9.39 -1.13 -22.29
N ALA A 35 10.55 -1.08 -22.93
CA ALA A 35 11.11 0.14 -23.46
C ALA A 35 10.35 0.64 -24.70
N GLU A 36 9.82 -0.26 -25.53
CA GLU A 36 9.09 0.10 -26.76
C GLU A 36 7.74 0.72 -26.44
N GLN A 37 7.08 0.18 -25.41
CA GLN A 37 5.80 0.67 -24.93
C GLN A 37 5.93 1.77 -23.87
N HIS A 38 7.14 2.18 -23.52
CA HIS A 38 7.42 3.13 -22.41
C HIS A 38 6.81 2.71 -21.08
N ILE A 39 6.68 1.41 -20.81
CA ILE A 39 6.16 0.89 -19.56
C ILE A 39 7.30 0.74 -18.55
N GLN A 40 7.14 1.39 -17.43
CA GLN A 40 8.04 1.31 -16.28
C GLN A 40 7.44 0.36 -15.23
N ARG A 41 8.27 -0.12 -14.34
CA ARG A 41 7.85 -0.90 -13.17
C ARG A 41 8.46 -0.32 -11.91
N LEU A 42 7.63 -0.26 -10.88
CA LEU A 42 8.00 0.15 -9.54
C LEU A 42 7.69 -0.98 -8.57
N TYR A 43 8.66 -1.31 -7.73
CA TYR A 43 8.48 -2.17 -6.56
C TYR A 43 8.46 -1.31 -5.31
N VAL A 44 7.48 -1.55 -4.42
CA VAL A 44 7.33 -0.82 -3.17
C VAL A 44 7.11 -1.80 -2.02
N ASP A 45 7.98 -1.72 -1.00
CA ASP A 45 7.81 -2.44 0.26
C ASP A 45 6.87 -1.64 1.17
N VAL A 46 5.66 -2.16 1.41
CA VAL A 46 4.65 -1.61 2.32
C VAL A 46 4.30 -2.60 3.44
N VAL A 47 5.23 -3.49 3.79
CA VAL A 47 5.05 -4.52 4.83
C VAL A 47 4.80 -3.89 6.20
N SER A 48 5.49 -2.81 6.51
CA SER A 48 5.37 -2.14 7.81
C SER A 48 4.17 -1.21 7.84
N TYR A 49 3.26 -1.40 8.79
CA TYR A 49 2.13 -0.48 9.03
C TYR A 49 2.57 0.93 9.43
N LYS A 50 3.81 1.11 9.91
CA LYS A 50 4.34 2.43 10.27
C LYS A 50 4.78 3.24 9.06
N ASP A 51 4.96 2.58 7.91
CA ASP A 51 5.61 3.17 6.76
C ASP A 51 4.60 3.76 5.78
N TRP A 52 4.78 5.04 5.49
CA TRP A 52 4.14 5.74 4.37
C TRP A 52 5.18 5.94 3.29
N VAL A 53 4.99 5.31 2.14
CA VAL A 53 5.95 5.35 1.02
C VAL A 53 5.45 6.32 -0.04
N TYR A 54 6.17 7.41 -0.20
CA TYR A 54 5.90 8.47 -1.17
C TYR A 54 6.67 8.20 -2.44
N VAL A 55 6.03 8.36 -3.58
CA VAL A 55 6.56 8.10 -4.91
C VAL A 55 6.54 9.38 -5.72
N ASP A 56 7.68 9.78 -6.27
CA ASP A 56 7.82 10.83 -7.27
C ASP A 56 8.04 10.15 -8.64
N LEU A 57 7.05 10.24 -9.51
CA LEU A 57 7.09 9.67 -10.86
C LEU A 57 7.99 10.47 -11.80
N HIS A 58 8.14 11.77 -11.56
CA HIS A 58 8.97 12.66 -12.37
C HIS A 58 10.45 12.33 -12.22
N ARG A 59 10.89 12.19 -10.96
CA ARG A 59 12.30 11.90 -10.62
C ARG A 59 12.59 10.42 -10.52
N ARG A 60 11.54 9.58 -10.49
CA ARG A 60 11.64 8.14 -10.27
C ARG A 60 12.37 7.84 -8.95
N THR A 61 11.86 8.44 -7.88
CA THR A 61 12.38 8.25 -6.52
C THR A 61 11.26 7.89 -5.56
N THR A 62 11.63 7.23 -4.48
CA THR A 62 10.77 6.97 -3.33
C THR A 62 11.34 7.65 -2.10
N ALA A 63 10.44 8.07 -1.21
CA ALA A 63 10.79 8.56 0.12
C ALA A 63 9.86 7.90 1.14
N ARG A 64 10.35 7.68 2.34
CA ARG A 64 9.60 6.98 3.37
C ARG A 64 9.52 7.84 4.62
N THR A 65 8.31 7.94 5.21
CA THR A 65 8.13 8.44 6.56
C THR A 65 7.60 7.33 7.45
N VAL A 66 8.07 7.31 8.69
CA VAL A 66 7.75 6.26 9.66
C VAL A 66 6.90 6.83 10.77
N ALA A 67 5.71 6.28 10.98
CA ALA A 67 4.83 6.69 12.05
C ALA A 67 5.46 6.41 13.42
N PRO A 68 5.26 7.31 14.41
CA PRO A 68 5.75 7.07 15.76
C PRO A 68 5.04 5.88 16.40
N SER A 69 5.73 5.24 17.35
CA SER A 69 5.14 4.15 18.12
C SER A 69 3.99 4.66 19.01
N ALA A 70 2.82 4.07 18.87
CA ALA A 70 1.68 4.34 19.75
C ALA A 70 1.94 3.92 21.20
N LEU A 71 2.65 2.79 21.39
CA LEU A 71 2.99 2.27 22.72
C LEU A 71 3.89 3.20 23.54
N THR A 72 4.87 3.83 22.91
CA THR A 72 5.78 4.75 23.58
C THR A 72 5.03 5.91 24.21
N ARG A 73 3.92 6.35 23.58
CA ARG A 73 3.07 7.41 24.10
C ARG A 73 2.11 6.96 25.18
N ALA A 74 1.53 5.78 25.04
CA ALA A 74 0.64 5.22 26.06
C ALA A 74 1.38 5.01 27.38
N TRP A 75 2.68 4.70 27.31
CA TRP A 75 3.50 4.38 28.47
C TRP A 75 4.10 5.59 29.17
N ASP A 76 4.41 6.67 28.47
CA ASP A 76 5.08 7.83 29.07
C ASP A 76 4.15 8.81 29.79
N GLY A 77 2.84 8.53 29.80
CA GLY A 77 1.81 9.34 30.47
C GLY A 77 1.75 10.79 29.98
N ARG A 78 2.47 11.13 28.93
CA ARG A 78 2.53 12.49 28.39
C ARG A 78 1.46 12.72 27.37
N SER A 79 0.37 13.28 27.85
CA SER A 79 -0.53 14.17 27.14
C SER A 79 -1.44 13.62 26.05
N GLY A 80 -2.71 13.92 26.20
CA GLY A 80 -3.65 14.22 25.13
C GLY A 80 -3.95 13.15 24.09
N VAL A 81 -3.59 11.90 24.33
CA VAL A 81 -4.00 10.79 23.47
C VAL A 81 -5.47 10.53 23.76
N SER A 82 -6.31 10.82 22.78
CA SER A 82 -7.73 10.45 22.87
C SER A 82 -7.85 8.95 22.65
N TYR A 83 -8.20 8.23 23.72
CA TYR A 83 -8.58 6.83 23.64
C TYR A 83 -9.98 6.75 23.06
N HIS A 84 -10.15 6.03 21.99
CA HIS A 84 -11.47 5.72 21.44
C HIS A 84 -11.68 4.22 21.51
N GLN A 85 -12.67 3.80 22.27
CA GLN A 85 -13.14 2.44 22.23
C GLN A 85 -13.75 2.19 20.86
N VAL A 86 -13.28 1.16 20.15
CA VAL A 86 -13.85 0.78 18.86
C VAL A 86 -14.40 -0.62 18.97
N GLU A 87 -15.70 -0.72 18.80
CA GLU A 87 -16.34 -1.98 18.52
C GLU A 87 -16.01 -2.35 17.08
N LEU A 88 -15.11 -3.34 16.90
CA LEU A 88 -14.96 -3.98 15.61
C LEU A 88 -16.13 -4.96 15.43
N PRO A 89 -16.76 -5.00 14.26
CA PRO A 89 -17.78 -5.99 13.98
C PRO A 89 -17.12 -7.38 13.94
N SER A 90 -17.38 -8.20 14.96
CA SER A 90 -16.94 -9.57 15.21
C SER A 90 -15.66 -9.77 16.01
N THR A 91 -15.79 -10.47 17.11
CA THR A 91 -14.84 -11.30 17.91
C THR A 91 -13.54 -10.69 18.44
N PHE A 92 -13.02 -9.58 17.93
CA PHE A 92 -11.86 -8.90 18.47
C PHE A 92 -12.27 -7.54 19.06
N HIS A 93 -12.33 -7.47 20.37
CA HIS A 93 -12.50 -6.20 21.08
C HIS A 93 -11.11 -5.63 21.38
N PHE A 94 -10.68 -4.62 20.62
CA PHE A 94 -9.54 -3.82 21.04
C PHE A 94 -10.03 -2.79 22.06
N SER A 95 -9.38 -2.73 23.21
CA SER A 95 -9.81 -1.83 24.28
C SER A 95 -9.46 -0.37 23.98
N GLU A 96 -8.45 -0.10 23.18
CA GLU A 96 -7.99 1.27 22.96
C GLU A 96 -7.35 1.49 21.59
N LEU A 97 -7.74 2.56 20.93
CA LEU A 97 -7.10 3.07 19.70
C LEU A 97 -6.41 4.38 20.02
N LEU A 98 -5.14 4.46 19.67
CA LEU A 98 -4.30 5.62 19.89
C LEU A 98 -4.12 6.38 18.58
N LYS A 99 -4.58 7.63 18.53
CA LYS A 99 -4.34 8.48 17.36
C LYS A 99 -2.86 8.84 17.29
N THR A 100 -2.23 8.58 16.15
CA THR A 100 -0.84 8.96 15.91
C THR A 100 -0.72 10.43 15.50
N ASP A 101 0.48 11.02 15.66
CA ASP A 101 0.76 12.39 15.22
C ASP A 101 0.76 12.53 13.71
N SER A 102 0.67 13.77 13.25
CA SER A 102 0.81 14.07 11.84
C SER A 102 2.22 13.73 11.34
N LEU A 103 2.29 13.00 10.21
CA LEU A 103 3.53 12.78 9.49
C LEU A 103 3.84 14.01 8.63
N VAL A 104 5.13 14.26 8.44
CA VAL A 104 5.59 15.26 7.49
C VAL A 104 5.86 14.55 6.17
N ALA A 105 5.05 14.86 5.16
CA ALA A 105 5.28 14.37 3.81
C ALA A 105 6.55 15.02 3.21
N PRO A 106 7.24 14.36 2.27
CA PRO A 106 8.28 14.99 1.45
C PRO A 106 7.73 16.23 0.72
N ALA A 107 8.62 17.14 0.32
CA ALA A 107 8.21 18.35 -0.39
C ALA A 107 7.57 18.05 -1.76
N GLU A 108 8.03 17.01 -2.41
CA GLU A 108 7.61 16.61 -3.76
C GLU A 108 7.31 15.12 -3.80
N TRP A 109 6.14 14.79 -4.30
CA TRP A 109 5.66 13.44 -4.49
C TRP A 109 4.36 13.45 -5.30
N ASP A 110 4.01 12.34 -5.92
CA ASP A 110 2.80 12.18 -6.74
C ASP A 110 1.81 11.20 -6.12
N LEU A 111 2.34 10.09 -5.59
CA LEU A 111 1.57 9.04 -4.93
C LEU A 111 2.13 8.77 -3.53
N VAL A 112 1.26 8.36 -2.63
CA VAL A 112 1.64 7.75 -1.36
C VAL A 112 0.97 6.39 -1.23
N LEU A 113 1.74 5.40 -0.78
CA LEU A 113 1.25 4.05 -0.51
C LEU A 113 1.41 3.75 0.98
N HIS A 114 0.35 3.21 1.57
CA HIS A 114 0.33 2.69 2.93
C HIS A 114 -0.45 1.38 2.92
N HIS A 115 0.26 0.27 2.92
CA HIS A 115 -0.33 -1.04 2.63
C HIS A 115 -1.08 -1.05 1.30
N TYR A 116 -2.42 -1.11 1.33
CA TYR A 116 -3.30 -1.06 0.17
C TYR A 116 -3.95 0.30 -0.04
N ASP A 117 -3.81 1.20 0.92
CA ASP A 117 -4.29 2.58 0.78
C ASP A 117 -3.36 3.37 -0.15
N VAL A 118 -3.96 4.10 -1.08
CA VAL A 118 -3.24 4.94 -2.02
C VAL A 118 -3.80 6.35 -1.96
N GLY A 119 -2.91 7.33 -1.84
CA GLY A 119 -3.28 8.74 -1.90
C GLY A 119 -2.52 9.46 -3.02
N THR A 120 -3.01 10.65 -3.38
CA THR A 120 -2.39 11.53 -4.38
C THR A 120 -2.00 12.86 -3.74
N ASN A 121 -1.04 13.55 -4.32
CA ASN A 121 -0.64 14.89 -3.86
C ASN A 121 -1.48 15.98 -4.53
N GLY A 122 -2.76 16.08 -4.17
CA GLY A 122 -3.67 17.05 -4.78
C GLY A 122 -4.07 16.74 -6.22
N GLY A 123 -3.77 15.53 -6.69
CA GLY A 123 -4.18 15.00 -7.97
C GLY A 123 -5.59 14.41 -7.97
N GLY A 124 -5.79 13.44 -8.84
CA GLY A 124 -7.03 12.66 -8.89
C GLY A 124 -6.88 11.42 -9.75
N ALA A 125 -7.77 10.45 -9.56
CA ALA A 125 -7.72 9.19 -10.27
C ALA A 125 -9.03 8.82 -10.95
N PHE A 126 -8.92 8.04 -12.01
CA PHE A 126 -10.03 7.50 -12.79
C PHE A 126 -9.75 6.03 -13.13
N GLU A 127 -10.66 5.13 -12.78
CA GLU A 127 -10.58 3.72 -13.15
C GLU A 127 -11.07 3.53 -14.59
N THR A 128 -10.25 2.90 -15.43
CA THR A 128 -10.61 2.60 -16.82
C THR A 128 -11.22 1.20 -16.95
N HIS A 129 -11.76 0.89 -18.12
CA HIS A 129 -12.17 -0.48 -18.45
C HIS A 129 -11.03 -1.35 -18.96
N PHE A 130 -9.85 -0.79 -19.17
CA PHE A 130 -8.67 -1.53 -19.65
C PHE A 130 -8.07 -2.38 -18.53
N THR A 131 -7.49 -3.51 -18.92
CA THR A 131 -6.81 -4.46 -18.04
C THR A 131 -5.31 -4.56 -18.33
N ARG A 132 -4.83 -3.85 -19.34
CA ARG A 132 -3.42 -3.82 -19.75
C ARG A 132 -3.04 -2.41 -20.17
N LEU A 133 -1.82 -1.99 -19.82
CA LEU A 133 -1.27 -0.69 -20.22
C LEU A 133 -1.05 -0.61 -21.73
N GLU A 134 -0.74 -1.73 -22.34
CA GLU A 134 -0.49 -1.85 -23.78
C GLU A 134 -1.73 -1.54 -24.62
N ASP A 135 -2.92 -1.76 -24.07
CA ASP A 135 -4.19 -1.56 -24.76
C ASP A 135 -4.70 -0.12 -24.67
N LEU A 136 -4.03 0.74 -23.90
CA LEU A 136 -4.39 2.15 -23.78
C LEU A 136 -4.12 2.91 -25.08
N PRO A 137 -5.07 3.75 -25.55
CA PRO A 137 -4.83 4.61 -26.70
C PRO A 137 -3.74 5.65 -26.38
N ARG A 138 -2.72 5.71 -27.21
CA ARG A 138 -1.58 6.61 -27.01
C ARG A 138 -1.77 7.98 -27.64
N GLU A 139 -2.70 8.10 -28.58
CA GLU A 139 -2.97 9.30 -29.35
C GLU A 139 -4.44 9.35 -29.83
N GLY A 140 -4.78 10.42 -30.50
CA GLY A 140 -6.10 10.58 -31.11
C GLY A 140 -7.24 10.88 -30.13
N GLU A 141 -8.48 10.82 -30.66
CA GLU A 141 -9.69 11.18 -29.93
C GLU A 141 -9.94 10.28 -28.71
N ALA A 142 -9.63 8.99 -28.84
CA ALA A 142 -9.84 8.03 -27.76
C ALA A 142 -8.97 8.37 -26.51
N ARG A 143 -7.70 8.76 -26.72
CA ARG A 143 -6.83 9.24 -25.64
C ARG A 143 -7.40 10.53 -25.03
N VAL A 144 -7.79 11.49 -25.87
CA VAL A 144 -8.37 12.76 -25.39
C VAL A 144 -9.64 12.53 -24.59
N ALA A 145 -10.49 11.59 -24.99
CA ALA A 145 -11.69 11.23 -24.26
C ALA A 145 -11.37 10.69 -22.86
N LEU A 146 -10.37 9.81 -22.75
CA LEU A 146 -9.91 9.30 -21.45
C LEU A 146 -9.40 10.42 -20.54
N LEU A 147 -8.59 11.34 -21.07
CA LEU A 147 -8.02 12.45 -20.29
C LEU A 147 -9.05 13.50 -19.87
N ARG A 148 -10.23 13.50 -20.50
CA ARG A 148 -11.38 14.34 -20.11
C ARG A 148 -12.32 13.67 -19.12
N SER A 149 -12.04 12.45 -18.69
CA SER A 149 -12.85 11.75 -17.68
C SER A 149 -12.85 12.52 -16.36
N THR A 150 -13.82 12.22 -15.52
CA THR A 150 -13.87 12.79 -14.16
C THR A 150 -12.89 12.06 -13.26
N PHE A 151 -11.86 12.76 -12.83
CA PHE A 151 -10.87 12.24 -11.88
C PHE A 151 -11.34 12.51 -10.46
N ALA A 152 -11.48 11.45 -9.67
CA ALA A 152 -11.83 11.53 -8.26
C ALA A 152 -10.64 12.05 -7.45
N ALA A 153 -10.85 13.09 -6.68
CA ALA A 153 -9.85 13.62 -5.76
C ALA A 153 -9.80 12.79 -4.48
N ASP A 154 -8.73 12.96 -3.71
CA ASP A 154 -8.59 12.34 -2.40
C ASP A 154 -9.64 12.89 -1.43
N THR A 155 -10.19 11.98 -0.63
CA THR A 155 -11.12 12.29 0.46
C THR A 155 -10.55 11.77 1.79
N TRP A 156 -11.11 12.22 2.92
CA TRP A 156 -10.83 11.56 4.18
C TRP A 156 -11.33 10.12 4.13
N SER A 157 -10.43 9.19 4.46
CA SER A 157 -10.81 7.78 4.52
C SER A 157 -11.94 7.58 5.54
N ASP A 158 -12.90 6.74 5.19
CA ASP A 158 -13.99 6.31 6.07
C ASP A 158 -13.53 5.27 7.09
N HIS A 159 -12.37 4.66 6.85
CA HIS A 159 -11.69 3.72 7.73
C HIS A 159 -10.46 4.34 8.38
N ARG A 160 -10.00 3.73 9.46
CA ARG A 160 -8.77 4.14 10.12
C ARG A 160 -7.56 3.44 9.49
N CYS A 161 -6.57 4.24 9.09
CA CYS A 161 -5.31 3.71 8.62
C CYS A 161 -4.48 3.29 9.84
N TYR A 162 -4.31 1.99 10.06
CA TYR A 162 -3.54 1.48 11.18
C TYR A 162 -2.04 1.67 10.94
N GLU A 163 -1.36 2.33 11.87
CA GLU A 163 0.07 2.64 11.75
C GLU A 163 0.94 1.88 12.75
N ASP A 164 0.39 1.43 13.87
CA ASP A 164 1.16 0.70 14.88
C ASP A 164 0.34 -0.44 15.48
N LEU A 165 0.72 -1.66 15.12
CA LEU A 165 0.14 -2.88 15.66
C LEU A 165 1.00 -3.53 16.74
N THR A 166 2.12 -2.92 17.17
CA THR A 166 3.04 -3.53 18.15
C THR A 166 2.37 -3.74 19.52
N GLY A 167 1.32 -2.97 19.81
CA GLY A 167 0.53 -3.11 21.02
C GLY A 167 -0.67 -4.05 20.94
N ILE A 168 -0.86 -4.77 19.84
CA ILE A 168 -2.06 -5.57 19.58
C ILE A 168 -2.33 -6.61 20.69
N TYR A 169 -1.29 -7.23 21.24
CA TYR A 169 -1.41 -8.20 22.32
C TYR A 169 -1.79 -7.57 23.68
N ASN A 170 -1.62 -6.24 23.80
CA ASN A 170 -2.04 -5.46 24.97
C ASN A 170 -3.30 -4.64 24.67
N TYR A 171 -3.98 -4.95 23.56
CA TYR A 171 -5.21 -4.29 23.11
C TYR A 171 -5.05 -2.82 22.70
N TYR A 172 -3.84 -2.41 22.28
CA TYR A 172 -3.55 -1.08 21.75
C TYR A 172 -3.26 -1.15 20.25
N ILE A 173 -3.82 -0.22 19.50
CA ILE A 173 -3.52 -0.02 18.07
C ILE A 173 -3.34 1.46 17.80
N GLY A 174 -2.22 1.82 17.16
CA GLY A 174 -2.00 3.16 16.62
C GLY A 174 -2.67 3.34 15.26
N TYR A 175 -3.36 4.46 15.05
CA TYR A 175 -4.05 4.75 13.80
C TYR A 175 -3.94 6.22 13.42
N ARG A 176 -4.20 6.49 12.16
CA ARG A 176 -4.35 7.82 11.58
C ARG A 176 -5.63 7.91 10.76
N ASN A 177 -6.26 9.09 10.81
CA ASN A 177 -7.15 9.48 9.74
C ASN A 177 -6.30 10.07 8.61
N ALA A 178 -6.43 9.56 7.43
CA ALA A 178 -5.66 10.00 6.27
C ALA A 178 -6.57 10.38 5.11
N ARG A 179 -6.07 11.19 4.20
CA ARG A 179 -6.72 11.40 2.91
C ARG A 179 -6.17 10.35 1.96
N THR A 180 -7.08 9.60 1.36
CA THR A 180 -6.78 8.55 0.38
C THR A 180 -7.64 8.73 -0.85
N ASN A 181 -7.19 8.18 -1.96
CA ASN A 181 -7.98 8.14 -3.18
C ASN A 181 -8.78 6.85 -3.21
N GLU A 182 -10.09 6.97 -3.06
CA GLU A 182 -10.99 5.81 -3.00
C GLU A 182 -10.93 4.97 -4.29
N VAL A 183 -10.77 5.62 -5.46
CA VAL A 183 -10.67 4.92 -6.74
C VAL A 183 -9.39 4.10 -6.81
N LEU A 184 -8.24 4.69 -6.44
CA LEU A 184 -6.97 3.97 -6.43
C LEU A 184 -6.93 2.88 -5.36
N SER A 185 -7.47 3.14 -4.16
CA SER A 185 -7.42 2.17 -3.05
C SER A 185 -8.27 0.90 -3.32
N ARG A 186 -9.14 0.92 -4.32
CA ARG A 186 -9.86 -0.28 -4.79
C ARG A 186 -9.02 -1.18 -5.71
N TRP A 187 -7.75 -0.89 -5.91
CA TRP A 187 -6.89 -1.74 -6.72
C TRP A 187 -6.76 -3.16 -6.17
N MET A 188 -6.99 -3.34 -4.87
CA MET A 188 -6.92 -4.61 -4.19
C MET A 188 -8.17 -4.84 -3.34
N ASP A 189 -8.70 -6.06 -3.40
CA ASP A 189 -9.74 -6.58 -2.52
C ASP A 189 -9.12 -7.59 -1.54
N MET A 190 -9.43 -7.43 -0.26
CA MET A 190 -8.99 -8.33 0.80
C MET A 190 -10.19 -9.06 1.38
N ASN A 191 -10.29 -10.34 1.08
CA ASN A 191 -11.32 -11.19 1.69
C ASN A 191 -10.81 -11.83 2.98
N VAL A 192 -11.37 -11.39 4.09
CA VAL A 192 -11.04 -11.87 5.46
C VAL A 192 -12.05 -12.89 5.99
N SER A 193 -13.08 -13.24 5.22
CA SER A 193 -14.17 -14.11 5.68
C SER A 193 -13.71 -15.52 6.03
N ASN A 194 -12.63 -15.99 5.40
CA ASN A 194 -12.03 -17.30 5.64
C ASN A 194 -10.52 -17.16 5.85
N PRO A 195 -9.97 -17.52 7.03
CA PRO A 195 -8.54 -17.54 7.24
C PRO A 195 -7.84 -18.64 6.41
N PRO A 196 -6.64 -18.40 5.85
CA PRO A 196 -5.94 -17.12 5.80
C PRO A 196 -6.61 -16.13 4.82
N PRO A 197 -6.50 -14.82 5.07
CA PRO A 197 -7.05 -13.81 4.15
C PRO A 197 -6.51 -13.96 2.72
N THR A 198 -7.40 -13.81 1.74
CA THR A 198 -7.01 -13.77 0.32
C THR A 198 -6.98 -12.35 -0.21
N TYR A 199 -6.07 -12.09 -1.14
CA TYR A 199 -5.84 -10.78 -1.75
C TYR A 199 -5.99 -10.91 -3.25
N THR A 200 -6.81 -10.05 -3.85
CA THR A 200 -7.08 -10.08 -5.28
C THR A 200 -6.95 -8.67 -5.84
N THR A 201 -6.11 -8.49 -6.86
CA THR A 201 -6.02 -7.20 -7.55
C THR A 201 -7.24 -7.00 -8.45
N SER A 202 -7.67 -5.76 -8.64
CA SER A 202 -8.77 -5.41 -9.57
C SER A 202 -8.44 -5.78 -11.01
N GLY A 203 -7.15 -5.89 -11.35
CA GLY A 203 -6.66 -6.07 -12.72
C GLY A 203 -6.95 -4.89 -13.64
N ARG A 204 -7.38 -3.75 -13.11
CA ARG A 204 -7.74 -2.56 -13.88
C ARG A 204 -6.55 -1.63 -14.05
N VAL A 205 -6.58 -0.90 -15.17
CA VAL A 205 -5.69 0.24 -15.39
C VAL A 205 -6.37 1.50 -14.88
N TYR A 206 -5.63 2.30 -14.13
CA TYR A 206 -6.07 3.58 -13.60
C TYR A 206 -5.34 4.71 -14.32
N LEU A 207 -6.04 5.80 -14.60
CA LEU A 207 -5.42 7.06 -14.99
C LEU A 207 -5.29 7.95 -13.77
N LEU A 208 -4.13 8.53 -13.61
CA LEU A 208 -3.79 9.51 -12.58
C LEU A 208 -3.59 10.87 -13.25
N ARG A 209 -4.25 11.89 -12.76
CA ARG A 209 -3.93 13.28 -13.05
C ARG A 209 -3.11 13.82 -11.89
N LEU A 210 -1.90 14.27 -12.14
CA LEU A 210 -1.02 14.83 -11.13
C LEU A 210 -1.39 16.28 -10.80
N ALA A 211 -0.81 16.82 -9.74
CA ALA A 211 -1.09 18.19 -9.29
C ALA A 211 -0.69 19.25 -10.32
N ASP A 212 0.34 18.99 -11.12
CA ASP A 212 0.80 19.83 -12.20
C ASP A 212 -0.02 19.75 -13.51
N GLY A 213 -1.04 18.88 -13.51
CA GLY A 213 -1.93 18.64 -14.64
C GLY A 213 -1.40 17.59 -15.64
N THR A 214 -0.21 17.06 -15.45
CA THR A 214 0.26 15.90 -16.25
C THR A 214 -0.50 14.63 -15.87
N HIS A 215 -0.36 13.58 -16.67
CA HIS A 215 -1.07 12.33 -16.47
C HIS A 215 -0.12 11.14 -16.44
N ALA A 216 -0.49 10.14 -15.64
CA ALA A 216 0.11 8.82 -15.65
C ALA A 216 -0.95 7.74 -15.84
N ALA A 217 -0.56 6.58 -16.35
CA ALA A 217 -1.38 5.39 -16.35
C ALA A 217 -0.75 4.35 -15.42
N LEU A 218 -1.54 3.75 -14.54
CA LEU A 218 -1.10 2.87 -13.47
C LEU A 218 -1.78 1.52 -13.58
N HIS A 219 -1.05 0.44 -13.34
CA HIS A 219 -1.59 -0.91 -13.26
C HIS A 219 -0.94 -1.65 -12.09
N PHE A 220 -1.65 -1.81 -10.99
CA PHE A 220 -1.22 -2.60 -9.86
C PHE A 220 -1.26 -4.08 -10.21
N LYS A 221 -0.11 -4.72 -10.19
CA LYS A 221 0.07 -6.11 -10.65
C LYS A 221 -0.03 -7.11 -9.53
N ASP A 222 0.55 -6.80 -8.38
CA ASP A 222 0.65 -7.72 -7.26
C ASP A 222 0.82 -6.98 -5.94
N TYR A 223 0.45 -7.66 -4.86
CA TYR A 223 0.68 -7.28 -3.47
C TYR A 223 1.68 -8.22 -2.78
N MET A 224 2.21 -9.19 -3.51
CA MET A 224 3.13 -10.19 -3.01
C MET A 224 4.40 -10.18 -3.84
N ASN A 225 5.51 -10.59 -3.23
CA ASN A 225 6.72 -10.89 -3.98
C ASN A 225 6.65 -12.31 -4.58
N ALA A 226 7.67 -12.70 -5.35
CA ALA A 226 7.74 -14.02 -5.98
C ALA A 226 7.75 -15.20 -4.99
N ALA A 227 8.12 -14.96 -3.73
CA ALA A 227 8.05 -15.94 -2.64
C ALA A 227 6.67 -16.02 -1.97
N GLY A 228 5.69 -15.21 -2.41
CA GLY A 228 4.36 -15.16 -1.82
C GLY A 228 4.27 -14.31 -0.53
N ALA A 229 5.34 -13.60 -0.15
CA ALA A 229 5.30 -12.70 1.00
C ALA A 229 4.48 -11.44 0.66
N LYS A 230 3.57 -11.08 1.56
CA LYS A 230 2.62 -9.96 1.41
C LYS A 230 3.26 -8.61 1.72
N GLY A 231 2.67 -7.55 1.21
CA GLY A 231 3.13 -6.18 1.45
C GLY A 231 4.21 -5.72 0.47
N PHE A 232 4.35 -6.39 -0.68
CA PHE A 232 5.26 -6.00 -1.76
C PHE A 232 4.44 -5.64 -2.99
N VAL A 233 4.18 -4.35 -3.16
CA VAL A 233 3.40 -3.85 -4.29
C VAL A 233 4.25 -3.84 -5.55
N THR A 234 3.75 -4.44 -6.61
CA THR A 234 4.29 -4.31 -7.97
C THR A 234 3.36 -3.42 -8.78
N LEU A 235 3.85 -2.29 -9.23
CA LEU A 235 3.12 -1.30 -10.01
C LEU A 235 3.78 -1.10 -11.38
N ASP A 236 3.08 -1.45 -12.46
CA ASP A 236 3.46 -1.05 -13.80
C ASP A 236 2.84 0.30 -14.13
N TYR A 237 3.58 1.18 -14.80
CA TYR A 237 3.07 2.52 -15.09
C TYR A 237 3.67 3.11 -16.37
N ILE A 238 2.98 4.11 -16.90
CA ILE A 238 3.43 4.97 -17.98
C ILE A 238 3.40 6.39 -17.48
N TYR A 239 4.53 7.06 -17.55
CA TYR A 239 4.64 8.48 -17.27
C TYR A 239 5.69 9.14 -18.17
N PRO A 240 5.35 10.28 -18.79
CA PRO A 240 4.02 10.86 -18.93
C PRO A 240 3.11 10.02 -19.85
N TYR A 241 1.81 10.06 -19.55
CA TYR A 241 0.77 9.43 -20.37
C TYR A 241 -0.06 10.49 -21.08
#